data_c30e70a9e2f46de0a169e026225f0c1a
#
_entry.id   c30e70a9e2f46de0a169e026225f0c1a
#
_cell.length_a   1.000
_cell.length_b   1.000
_cell.length_c   1.000
_cell.angle_alpha   90.00
_cell.angle_beta   90.00
_cell.angle_gamma   90.00
#
_symmetry.space_group_name_H-M   'P 1'
#
loop_
_entity.id
_entity.type
_entity.pdbx_description
1 polymer ?
#
loop_
_entity_poly.entity_id
_entity_poly.type
_entity_poly.pdbx_seq_one_letter_code
_entity_poly.pdbx_strand_id
1 'polypeptide(L)'
;MNLRELLYIWNCKKHVNKTIDNFFRGEMWGISNIFTIFAANLQFTIHNSQFTKGNKSMYGLGILGDKIEAFTKRVVEATKYIKEQKEYSLADQFFRSGTSIGANCSEAVSAVSKADFANKLSIALKEANETCHWIDVMFYSELIDEATYESISADAREICKLLTTIIKNTRLNIENEKK
;
A
#
# COMPACT_ATOMS: atom_id res chain seq x y z
N MET A 1 -2.45 25.51 10.54
CA MET A 1 -3.77 24.90 10.34
C MET A 1 -4.79 26.02 10.41
N ASN A 2 -5.52 26.28 9.31
CA ASN A 2 -6.44 27.42 9.24
C ASN A 2 -7.85 27.01 9.71
N LEU A 3 -8.71 28.03 9.96
CA LEU A 3 -10.06 27.83 10.51
C LEU A 3 -10.96 26.94 9.61
N ARG A 4 -10.72 26.92 8.28
CA ARG A 4 -11.45 26.09 7.31
C ARG A 4 -11.10 24.59 7.45
N GLU A 5 -9.84 24.27 7.73
CA GLU A 5 -9.39 22.90 7.96
C GLU A 5 -9.97 22.36 9.28
N LEU A 6 -10.03 23.20 10.32
CA LEU A 6 -10.65 22.84 11.60
C LEU A 6 -12.18 22.62 11.46
N LEU A 7 -12.87 23.46 10.69
CA LEU A 7 -14.30 23.31 10.40
C LEU A 7 -14.60 22.06 9.55
N TYR A 8 -13.73 21.71 8.60
CA TYR A 8 -13.87 20.49 7.82
C TYR A 8 -13.71 19.24 8.69
N ILE A 9 -12.68 19.19 9.54
CA ILE A 9 -12.45 18.09 10.49
C ILE A 9 -13.60 17.99 11.51
N TRP A 10 -14.13 19.12 11.98
CA TRP A 10 -15.25 19.15 12.93
C TRP A 10 -16.56 18.66 12.29
N ASN A 11 -16.86 19.06 11.04
CA ASN A 11 -18.01 18.56 10.30
C ASN A 11 -17.91 17.06 9.98
N CYS A 12 -16.73 16.56 9.60
CA CYS A 12 -16.51 15.13 9.43
C CYS A 12 -16.74 14.34 10.72
N LYS A 13 -16.22 14.83 11.86
CA LYS A 13 -16.48 14.21 13.18
C LYS A 13 -17.97 14.20 13.56
N LYS A 14 -18.70 15.25 13.26
CA LYS A 14 -20.12 15.38 13.59
C LYS A 14 -20.98 14.43 12.75
N HIS A 15 -20.64 14.23 11.47
CA HIS A 15 -21.31 13.24 10.60
C HIS A 15 -21.01 11.82 11.02
N VAL A 16 -19.77 11.49 11.35
CA VAL A 16 -19.35 10.17 11.83
C VAL A 16 -20.05 9.81 13.13
N ASN A 17 -20.10 10.70 14.12
CA ASN A 17 -20.79 10.44 15.39
C ASN A 17 -22.29 10.24 15.20
N LYS A 18 -22.97 11.01 14.34
CA LYS A 18 -24.39 10.83 14.07
C LYS A 18 -24.71 9.50 13.37
N THR A 19 -23.81 9.01 12.54
CA THR A 19 -23.92 7.71 11.87
C THR A 19 -23.67 6.55 12.87
N ILE A 20 -22.73 6.72 13.80
CA ILE A 20 -22.43 5.78 14.88
C ILE A 20 -23.61 5.67 15.86
N ASP A 21 -24.23 6.77 16.25
CA ASP A 21 -25.38 6.78 17.14
C ASP A 21 -26.63 6.12 16.54
N ASN A 22 -26.83 6.27 15.22
CA ASN A 22 -27.89 5.57 14.48
C ASN A 22 -27.61 4.06 14.34
N PHE A 23 -26.34 3.66 14.27
CA PHE A 23 -25.89 2.27 14.17
C PHE A 23 -26.14 1.47 15.45
N PHE A 24 -25.94 2.05 16.62
CA PHE A 24 -26.16 1.39 17.90
C PHE A 24 -27.65 1.17 18.24
N ARG A 25 -28.59 1.68 17.42
CA ARG A 25 -30.03 1.57 17.63
C ARG A 25 -30.79 0.51 16.83
N GLY A 26 -30.15 -0.20 15.90
CA GLY A 26 -30.88 -1.23 15.13
C GLY A 26 -30.03 -2.04 14.17
N GLU A 27 -30.03 -3.30 14.38
CA GLU A 27 -29.88 -4.43 13.46
C GLU A 27 -29.08 -4.22 12.15
N MET A 28 -27.75 -4.44 12.19
CA MET A 28 -27.02 -4.89 11.01
C MET A 28 -25.65 -5.47 11.38
N TRP A 29 -25.59 -6.79 11.52
CA TRP A 29 -24.37 -7.56 11.86
C TRP A 29 -23.34 -7.67 10.73
N GLY A 30 -23.67 -7.23 9.51
CA GLY A 30 -22.80 -7.36 8.34
C GLY A 30 -21.90 -6.16 8.02
N ILE A 31 -22.18 -4.96 8.58
CA ILE A 31 -21.48 -3.71 8.22
C ILE A 31 -20.37 -3.36 9.25
N SER A 32 -20.32 -4.04 10.38
CA SER A 32 -19.35 -3.81 11.46
C SER A 32 -17.90 -3.95 11.00
N ASN A 33 -17.60 -4.91 10.11
CA ASN A 33 -16.25 -5.15 9.63
C ASN A 33 -15.79 -4.08 8.62
N ILE A 34 -16.68 -3.60 7.75
CA ILE A 34 -16.37 -2.57 6.75
C ILE A 34 -16.04 -1.23 7.43
N PHE A 35 -16.78 -0.88 8.48
CA PHE A 35 -16.54 0.35 9.23
C PHE A 35 -15.24 0.31 10.04
N THR A 36 -14.87 -0.85 10.56
CA THR A 36 -13.60 -1.03 11.30
C THR A 36 -12.40 -0.88 10.36
N ILE A 37 -12.49 -1.40 9.13
CA ILE A 37 -11.45 -1.26 8.10
C ILE A 37 -11.40 0.19 7.58
N PHE A 38 -12.55 0.84 7.40
CA PHE A 38 -12.60 2.24 6.95
C PHE A 38 -12.09 3.21 8.04
N ALA A 39 -12.41 2.98 9.31
CA ALA A 39 -11.89 3.74 10.43
C ALA A 39 -10.38 3.50 10.63
N ALA A 40 -9.91 2.27 10.47
CA ALA A 40 -8.48 1.93 10.48
C ALA A 40 -7.74 2.62 9.32
N ASN A 41 -8.32 2.64 8.11
CA ASN A 41 -7.75 3.35 6.97
C ASN A 41 -7.72 4.87 7.17
N LEU A 42 -8.76 5.46 7.77
CA LEU A 42 -8.79 6.90 8.05
C LEU A 42 -7.80 7.29 9.16
N GLN A 43 -7.72 6.49 10.24
CA GLN A 43 -6.73 6.66 11.32
C GLN A 43 -5.31 6.43 10.82
N PHE A 44 -5.13 5.49 9.89
CA PHE A 44 -3.87 5.20 9.22
C PHE A 44 -3.42 6.36 8.33
N THR A 45 -4.32 6.98 7.57
CA THR A 45 -4.01 8.16 6.73
C THR A 45 -3.61 9.37 7.60
N ILE A 46 -4.26 9.57 8.75
CA ILE A 46 -3.93 10.65 9.70
C ILE A 46 -2.59 10.37 10.40
N HIS A 47 -2.31 9.11 10.76
CA HIS A 47 -1.05 8.73 11.41
C HIS A 47 0.15 8.85 10.45
N ASN A 48 -0.01 8.48 9.18
CA ASN A 48 1.02 8.63 8.15
C ASN A 48 1.37 10.10 7.86
N SER A 49 0.40 11.02 7.92
CA SER A 49 0.68 12.44 7.69
C SER A 49 1.55 13.08 8.78
N GLN A 50 1.64 12.47 9.97
CA GLN A 50 2.52 12.93 11.05
C GLN A 50 3.89 12.24 11.05
N PHE A 51 4.00 11.06 10.43
CA PHE A 51 5.24 10.28 10.41
C PHE A 51 6.26 10.79 9.36
N THR A 52 5.81 11.53 8.34
CA THR A 52 6.67 12.02 7.24
C THR A 52 7.53 13.25 7.56
N LYS A 53 7.41 13.85 8.75
CA LYS A 53 8.26 14.97 9.16
C LYS A 53 9.59 14.48 9.75
N GLY A 54 10.53 14.14 8.88
CA GLY A 54 11.96 14.08 9.26
C GLY A 54 12.61 12.71 9.31
N ASN A 55 11.90 11.60 9.04
CA ASN A 55 12.54 10.29 8.96
C ASN A 55 12.94 9.93 7.53
N LYS A 56 14.21 9.61 7.34
CA LYS A 56 14.72 9.00 6.10
C LYS A 56 13.95 7.69 5.88
N SER A 57 13.36 7.52 4.69
CA SER A 57 12.65 6.28 4.31
C SER A 57 13.47 5.05 4.67
N MET A 58 12.82 4.03 5.21
CA MET A 58 13.44 2.76 5.60
C MET A 58 14.23 2.13 4.44
N TYR A 59 13.79 2.31 3.20
CA TYR A 59 14.40 1.75 2.00
C TYR A 59 15.43 2.67 1.31
N GLY A 60 15.59 3.90 1.76
CA GLY A 60 16.60 4.84 1.19
C GLY A 60 16.36 5.25 -0.27
N LEU A 61 15.17 4.95 -0.85
CA LEU A 61 14.81 5.19 -2.25
C LEU A 61 13.88 6.42 -2.43
N GLY A 62 13.90 7.38 -1.50
CA GLY A 62 13.06 8.58 -1.55
C GLY A 62 11.58 8.24 -1.64
N ILE A 63 10.85 8.89 -2.55
CA ILE A 63 9.40 8.71 -2.72
C ILE A 63 8.99 7.24 -2.93
N LEU A 64 9.76 6.46 -3.69
CA LEU A 64 9.49 5.03 -3.88
C LEU A 64 9.56 4.29 -2.54
N GLY A 65 10.57 4.57 -1.73
CA GLY A 65 10.74 3.94 -0.43
C GLY A 65 9.59 4.24 0.53
N ASP A 66 9.14 5.51 0.58
CA ASP A 66 8.00 5.93 1.41
C ASP A 66 6.71 5.20 1.00
N LYS A 67 6.47 5.07 -0.32
CA LYS A 67 5.31 4.35 -0.84
C LYS A 67 5.35 2.85 -0.56
N ILE A 68 6.50 2.23 -0.70
CA ILE A 68 6.69 0.80 -0.36
C ILE A 68 6.44 0.58 1.13
N GLU A 69 6.94 1.46 2.00
CA GLU A 69 6.70 1.34 3.44
C GLU A 69 5.21 1.41 3.77
N ALA A 70 4.50 2.40 3.23
CA ALA A 70 3.07 2.55 3.42
C ALA A 70 2.30 1.35 2.88
N PHE A 71 2.64 0.89 1.67
CA PHE A 71 2.01 -0.26 1.03
C PHE A 71 2.25 -1.57 1.77
N THR A 72 3.49 -1.80 2.28
CA THR A 72 3.82 -2.99 3.07
C THR A 72 2.95 -3.10 4.32
N LYS A 73 2.66 -2.00 5.01
CA LYS A 73 1.73 -1.98 6.15
C LYS A 73 0.34 -2.44 5.74
N ARG A 74 -0.17 -1.93 4.61
CA ARG A 74 -1.47 -2.35 4.05
C ARG A 74 -1.49 -3.83 3.67
N VAL A 75 -0.41 -4.34 3.07
CA VAL A 75 -0.26 -5.77 2.76
C VAL A 75 -0.39 -6.63 4.02
N VAL A 76 0.28 -6.25 5.11
CA VAL A 76 0.19 -6.98 6.38
C VAL A 76 -1.22 -6.97 6.95
N GLU A 77 -1.91 -5.83 6.91
CA GLU A 77 -3.28 -5.69 7.41
C GLU A 77 -4.29 -6.48 6.56
N ALA A 78 -4.21 -6.35 5.24
CA ALA A 78 -5.06 -7.10 4.32
C ALA A 78 -4.83 -8.62 4.44
N THR A 79 -3.57 -9.05 4.63
CA THR A 79 -3.24 -10.46 4.87
C THR A 79 -3.95 -11.02 6.11
N LYS A 80 -4.01 -10.26 7.22
CA LYS A 80 -4.72 -10.68 8.43
C LYS A 80 -6.21 -10.85 8.13
N TYR A 81 -6.81 -9.87 7.45
CA TYR A 81 -8.21 -9.92 7.07
C TYR A 81 -8.55 -11.14 6.21
N ILE A 82 -7.72 -11.45 5.18
CA ILE A 82 -7.93 -12.60 4.30
C ILE A 82 -7.80 -13.92 5.08
N LYS A 83 -6.87 -14.01 6.05
CA LYS A 83 -6.74 -15.18 6.93
C LYS A 83 -7.95 -15.39 7.84
N GLU A 84 -8.61 -14.32 8.28
CA GLU A 84 -9.88 -14.41 9.03
C GLU A 84 -11.00 -15.01 8.17
N GLN A 85 -10.97 -14.81 6.85
CA GLN A 85 -11.86 -15.46 5.88
C GLN A 85 -11.48 -16.92 5.56
N LYS A 86 -10.41 -17.44 6.19
CA LYS A 86 -9.86 -18.80 6.01
C LYS A 86 -9.21 -19.05 4.64
N GLU A 87 -8.95 -18.01 3.86
CA GLU A 87 -8.28 -18.07 2.57
C GLU A 87 -6.74 -18.04 2.73
N TYR A 88 -6.20 -19.04 3.44
CA TYR A 88 -4.80 -19.06 3.87
C TYR A 88 -3.81 -19.07 2.71
N SER A 89 -4.08 -19.87 1.67
CA SER A 89 -3.18 -19.98 0.50
C SER A 89 -3.05 -18.66 -0.24
N LEU A 90 -4.17 -17.96 -0.46
CA LEU A 90 -4.21 -16.65 -1.10
C LEU A 90 -3.50 -15.60 -0.23
N ALA A 91 -3.80 -15.58 1.07
CA ALA A 91 -3.17 -14.69 2.03
C ALA A 91 -1.65 -14.82 2.04
N ASP A 92 -1.12 -16.06 1.97
CA ASP A 92 0.31 -16.31 1.99
C ASP A 92 1.00 -15.87 0.68
N GLN A 93 0.37 -16.08 -0.49
CA GLN A 93 0.90 -15.61 -1.77
C GLN A 93 0.93 -14.07 -1.83
N PHE A 94 -0.18 -13.43 -1.45
CA PHE A 94 -0.28 -11.98 -1.39
C PHE A 94 0.74 -11.38 -0.41
N PHE A 95 0.91 -11.95 0.78
CA PHE A 95 1.89 -11.51 1.75
C PHE A 95 3.32 -11.63 1.23
N ARG A 96 3.67 -12.78 0.65
CA ARG A 96 5.00 -13.03 0.10
C ARG A 96 5.34 -12.03 -1.00
N SER A 97 4.51 -11.92 -2.03
CA SER A 97 4.76 -11.00 -3.13
C SER A 97 4.80 -9.55 -2.64
N GLY A 98 3.84 -9.12 -1.83
CA GLY A 98 3.75 -7.74 -1.33
C GLY A 98 4.94 -7.32 -0.46
N THR A 99 5.45 -8.21 0.40
CA THR A 99 6.62 -7.93 1.23
C THR A 99 7.94 -8.06 0.47
N SER A 100 8.00 -8.93 -0.55
CA SER A 100 9.18 -9.12 -1.41
C SER A 100 9.53 -7.86 -2.21
N ILE A 101 8.58 -6.98 -2.50
CA ILE A 101 8.83 -5.68 -3.13
C ILE A 101 9.86 -4.89 -2.31
N GLY A 102 9.57 -4.71 -1.02
CA GLY A 102 10.44 -3.97 -0.11
C GLY A 102 11.80 -4.66 0.11
N ALA A 103 11.81 -5.98 0.24
CA ALA A 103 13.03 -6.76 0.41
C ALA A 103 14.00 -6.54 -0.76
N ASN A 104 13.52 -6.68 -2.01
CA ASN A 104 14.34 -6.48 -3.20
C ASN A 104 14.77 -5.02 -3.38
N CYS A 105 13.94 -4.06 -3.01
CA CYS A 105 14.31 -2.64 -2.99
C CYS A 105 15.41 -2.34 -1.97
N SER A 106 15.37 -2.97 -0.79
CA SER A 106 16.43 -2.88 0.21
C SER A 106 17.76 -3.45 -0.29
N GLU A 107 17.70 -4.59 -0.99
CA GLU A 107 18.88 -5.18 -1.63
C GLU A 107 19.43 -4.27 -2.75
N ALA A 108 18.55 -3.61 -3.52
CA ALA A 108 18.98 -2.68 -4.56
C ALA A 108 19.80 -1.51 -4.00
N VAL A 109 19.45 -0.99 -2.82
CA VAL A 109 20.22 0.09 -2.17
C VAL A 109 21.67 -0.34 -1.85
N SER A 110 21.88 -1.62 -1.61
CA SER A 110 23.19 -2.21 -1.32
C SER A 110 23.87 -2.81 -2.56
N ALA A 111 23.35 -2.54 -3.78
CA ALA A 111 23.86 -3.09 -5.02
C ALA A 111 25.32 -2.66 -5.30
N VAL A 112 26.11 -3.61 -5.78
CA VAL A 112 27.56 -3.40 -6.08
C VAL A 112 27.80 -2.68 -7.41
N SER A 113 26.77 -2.54 -8.25
CA SER A 113 26.84 -1.85 -9.54
C SER A 113 25.46 -1.32 -9.98
N LYS A 114 25.43 -0.39 -10.95
CA LYS A 114 24.18 0.09 -11.57
C LYS A 114 23.40 -1.05 -12.23
N ALA A 115 24.07 -2.03 -12.80
CA ALA A 115 23.44 -3.20 -13.42
C ALA A 115 22.78 -4.07 -12.35
N ASP A 116 23.45 -4.32 -11.23
CA ASP A 116 22.91 -5.05 -10.09
C ASP A 116 21.72 -4.31 -9.46
N PHE A 117 21.84 -3.00 -9.26
CA PHE A 117 20.74 -2.14 -8.84
C PHE A 117 19.49 -2.31 -9.73
N ALA A 118 19.66 -2.19 -11.06
CA ALA A 118 18.57 -2.36 -12.00
C ALA A 118 17.98 -3.78 -11.99
N ASN A 119 18.81 -4.81 -11.77
CA ASN A 119 18.36 -6.19 -11.66
C ASN A 119 17.53 -6.42 -10.40
N LYS A 120 17.95 -5.93 -9.24
CA LYS A 120 17.19 -6.02 -7.98
C LYS A 120 15.85 -5.30 -8.08
N LEU A 121 15.81 -4.09 -8.66
CA LEU A 121 14.55 -3.40 -8.90
C LEU A 121 13.67 -4.13 -9.92
N SER A 122 14.25 -4.84 -10.89
CA SER A 122 13.47 -5.65 -11.84
C SER A 122 12.82 -6.85 -11.16
N ILE A 123 13.44 -7.43 -10.13
CA ILE A 123 12.82 -8.46 -9.30
C ILE A 123 11.70 -7.83 -8.46
N ALA A 124 11.94 -6.69 -7.82
CA ALA A 124 10.89 -5.96 -7.09
C ALA A 124 9.67 -5.66 -7.97
N LEU A 125 9.86 -5.30 -9.24
CA LEU A 125 8.78 -5.06 -10.20
C LEU A 125 7.99 -6.34 -10.53
N LYS A 126 8.64 -7.49 -10.62
CA LYS A 126 7.94 -8.78 -10.79
C LYS A 126 7.05 -9.08 -9.59
N GLU A 127 7.56 -8.90 -8.38
CA GLU A 127 6.80 -9.09 -7.14
C GLU A 127 5.61 -8.11 -7.04
N ALA A 128 5.81 -6.85 -7.48
CA ALA A 128 4.73 -5.86 -7.52
C ALA A 128 3.63 -6.25 -8.51
N ASN A 129 3.98 -6.77 -9.68
CA ASN A 129 3.00 -7.28 -10.65
C ASN A 129 2.27 -8.53 -10.12
N GLU A 130 2.97 -9.42 -9.43
CA GLU A 130 2.36 -10.58 -8.78
C GLU A 130 1.39 -10.13 -7.67
N THR A 131 1.77 -9.11 -6.90
CA THR A 131 0.90 -8.53 -5.88
C THR A 131 -0.37 -7.93 -6.50
N CYS A 132 -0.26 -7.22 -7.64
CA CYS A 132 -1.44 -6.73 -8.38
C CYS A 132 -2.36 -7.88 -8.80
N HIS A 133 -1.79 -8.99 -9.30
CA HIS A 133 -2.57 -10.17 -9.65
C HIS A 133 -3.36 -10.72 -8.45
N TRP A 134 -2.74 -10.85 -7.28
CA TRP A 134 -3.44 -11.34 -6.09
C TRP A 134 -4.52 -10.38 -5.60
N ILE A 135 -4.33 -9.06 -5.76
CA ILE A 135 -5.38 -8.06 -5.50
C ILE A 135 -6.57 -8.26 -6.46
N ASP A 136 -6.31 -8.50 -7.74
CA ASP A 136 -7.35 -8.79 -8.72
C ASP A 136 -8.10 -10.08 -8.34
N VAL A 137 -7.39 -11.14 -7.94
CA VAL A 137 -8.00 -12.40 -7.48
C VAL A 137 -8.90 -12.17 -6.26
N MET A 138 -8.46 -11.39 -5.27
CA MET A 138 -9.27 -11.06 -4.09
C MET A 138 -10.58 -10.35 -4.47
N PHE A 139 -10.54 -9.46 -5.45
CA PHE A 139 -11.71 -8.75 -5.92
C PHE A 139 -12.68 -9.66 -6.68
N TYR A 140 -12.17 -10.46 -7.65
CA TYR A 140 -13.00 -11.39 -8.41
C TYR A 140 -13.59 -12.51 -7.57
N SER A 141 -12.97 -12.83 -6.44
CA SER A 141 -13.47 -13.80 -5.45
C SER A 141 -14.37 -13.16 -4.38
N GLU A 142 -14.76 -11.90 -4.55
CA GLU A 142 -15.63 -11.14 -3.64
C GLU A 142 -15.10 -11.07 -2.18
N LEU A 143 -13.79 -11.24 -1.99
CA LEU A 143 -13.14 -11.15 -0.68
C LEU A 143 -12.93 -9.71 -0.22
N ILE A 144 -12.87 -8.77 -1.17
CA ILE A 144 -12.77 -7.33 -0.91
C ILE A 144 -13.80 -6.59 -1.76
N ASP A 145 -14.31 -5.48 -1.25
CA ASP A 145 -15.22 -4.60 -1.98
C ASP A 145 -14.49 -3.73 -3.02
N GLU A 146 -15.26 -3.11 -3.90
CA GLU A 146 -14.74 -2.25 -4.99
C GLU A 146 -13.90 -1.08 -4.46
N ALA A 147 -14.32 -0.44 -3.38
CA ALA A 147 -13.60 0.70 -2.80
C ALA A 147 -12.22 0.29 -2.24
N THR A 148 -12.15 -0.86 -1.59
CA THR A 148 -10.91 -1.47 -1.10
C THR A 148 -10.01 -1.87 -2.26
N TYR A 149 -10.60 -2.52 -3.30
CA TYR A 149 -9.87 -2.90 -4.51
C TYR A 149 -9.26 -1.68 -5.21
N GLU A 150 -10.05 -0.64 -5.49
CA GLU A 150 -9.55 0.58 -6.15
C GLU A 150 -8.41 1.22 -5.37
N SER A 151 -8.58 1.35 -4.06
CA SER A 151 -7.59 1.97 -3.19
C SER A 151 -6.27 1.19 -3.14
N ILE A 152 -6.29 -0.13 -2.93
CA ILE A 152 -5.06 -0.92 -2.81
C ILE A 152 -4.39 -1.15 -4.17
N SER A 153 -5.19 -1.30 -5.25
CA SER A 153 -4.69 -1.42 -6.62
C SER A 153 -3.99 -0.15 -7.10
N ALA A 154 -4.51 1.03 -6.72
CA ALA A 154 -3.89 2.31 -7.07
C ALA A 154 -2.48 2.41 -6.49
N ASP A 155 -2.29 2.05 -5.22
CA ASP A 155 -0.98 2.05 -4.58
C ASP A 155 0.00 1.06 -5.23
N ALA A 156 -0.45 -0.17 -5.49
CA ALA A 156 0.37 -1.20 -6.13
C ALA A 156 0.81 -0.77 -7.54
N ARG A 157 -0.12 -0.26 -8.34
CA ARG A 157 0.17 0.23 -9.71
C ARG A 157 1.08 1.45 -9.72
N GLU A 158 0.98 2.33 -8.73
CA GLU A 158 1.89 3.47 -8.60
C GLU A 158 3.32 3.00 -8.31
N ILE A 159 3.51 2.01 -7.43
CA ILE A 159 4.82 1.39 -7.17
C ILE A 159 5.37 0.77 -8.45
N CYS A 160 4.56 0.02 -9.24
CA CYS A 160 4.98 -0.54 -10.53
C CYS A 160 5.47 0.54 -11.50
N LYS A 161 4.77 1.68 -11.61
CA LYS A 161 5.16 2.81 -12.46
C LYS A 161 6.49 3.42 -12.04
N LEU A 162 6.68 3.63 -10.73
CA LEU A 162 7.92 4.18 -10.18
C LEU A 162 9.11 3.24 -10.44
N LEU A 163 8.95 1.95 -10.14
CA LEU A 163 9.97 0.92 -10.39
C LEU A 163 10.35 0.88 -11.88
N THR A 164 9.36 0.82 -12.78
CA THR A 164 9.58 0.81 -14.22
C THR A 164 10.39 2.03 -14.69
N THR A 165 10.05 3.21 -14.19
CA THR A 165 10.73 4.45 -14.52
C THR A 165 12.18 4.45 -14.07
N ILE A 166 12.45 4.05 -12.83
CA ILE A 166 13.80 4.00 -12.28
C ILE A 166 14.65 2.98 -13.02
N ILE A 167 14.13 1.78 -13.29
CA ILE A 167 14.84 0.73 -14.04
C ILE A 167 15.22 1.22 -15.43
N LYS A 168 14.26 1.83 -16.16
CA LYS A 168 14.49 2.37 -17.50
C LYS A 168 15.60 3.42 -17.50
N ASN A 169 15.52 4.39 -16.59
CA ASN A 169 16.52 5.47 -16.50
C ASN A 169 17.90 4.92 -16.11
N THR A 170 17.97 3.95 -15.20
CA THR A 170 19.24 3.33 -14.80
C THR A 170 19.87 2.60 -16.00
N ARG A 171 19.11 1.85 -16.79
CA ARG A 171 19.61 1.14 -17.97
C ARG A 171 20.11 2.10 -19.06
N LEU A 172 19.37 3.19 -19.33
CA LEU A 172 19.80 4.22 -20.27
C LEU A 172 21.12 4.87 -19.83
N ASN A 173 21.31 5.14 -18.53
CA ASN A 173 22.55 5.68 -18.02
C ASN A 173 23.73 4.71 -18.22
N ILE A 174 23.52 3.41 -18.03
CA ILE A 174 24.53 2.37 -18.27
C ILE A 174 24.94 2.34 -19.77
N GLU A 175 23.97 2.47 -20.67
CA GLU A 175 24.23 2.49 -22.12
C GLU A 175 25.01 3.72 -22.55
N ASN A 176 24.69 4.88 -21.99
CA ASN A 176 25.39 6.14 -22.29
C ASN A 176 26.83 6.18 -21.76
N GLU A 177 27.14 5.49 -20.67
CA GLU A 177 28.50 5.39 -20.11
C GLU A 177 29.43 4.47 -20.92
N LYS A 178 28.85 3.65 -21.81
CA LYS A 178 29.63 2.74 -22.69
C LYS A 178 30.01 3.36 -24.04
N LYS A 179 29.45 4.54 -24.35
CA LYS A 179 29.73 5.31 -25.56
C LYS A 179 30.85 6.30 -25.36
#